data_937e9493b566394547fbca819053378f
#
_entry.id   937e9493b566394547fbca819053378f
#
_cell.length_a   1.000
_cell.length_b   1.000
_cell.length_c   1.000
_cell.angle_alpha   90.00
_cell.angle_beta   90.00
_cell.angle_gamma   90.00
#
_symmetry.space_group_name_H-M   'P 1'
#
loop_
_entity.id
_entity.type
_entity.pdbx_description
1 polymer ?
#
loop_
_entity_poly.entity_id
_entity_poly.type
_entity_poly.pdbx_seq_one_letter_code
_entity_poly.pdbx_strand_id
1 'polypeptide(L)'
;MNRKFSWTDVLWAAASATSLAALILSALTYRTLRDHAAASGRFCADIDKLRPLQARADRCDAARMAFEAVSNAVSAAPLGVMRERLPDCRTDGLKEDRVEQIPGWILHRQSMALGDVAVERILPVIAGIEAQRPPWRLTRFVVEGSPRGAGFGRVELHWESLERAGGRTVQDR
;
A
#
# COMPACT_ATOMS: atom_id res chain seq x y z
N MET A 1 -85.98 29.64 -0.43
CA MET A 1 -85.71 28.49 0.49
C MET A 1 -84.48 28.85 1.37
N ASN A 2 -84.69 29.43 2.58
CA ASN A 2 -83.63 29.73 3.56
C ASN A 2 -83.41 28.48 4.40
N ARG A 3 -82.41 27.67 4.05
CA ARG A 3 -81.86 26.64 4.98
C ARG A 3 -81.26 27.34 6.17
N LYS A 4 -81.90 27.28 7.33
CA LYS A 4 -81.32 27.71 8.60
C LYS A 4 -80.17 26.77 8.88
N PHE A 5 -78.98 27.28 8.74
CA PHE A 5 -77.74 26.55 9.09
C PHE A 5 -77.78 26.22 10.59
N SER A 6 -77.85 24.92 10.93
CA SER A 6 -77.82 24.45 12.29
C SER A 6 -76.44 24.51 12.88
N TRP A 7 -76.28 24.89 14.15
CA TRP A 7 -75.01 24.83 14.89
C TRP A 7 -74.34 23.43 14.78
N THR A 8 -75.14 22.39 14.69
CA THR A 8 -74.69 21.01 14.50
C THR A 8 -73.98 20.79 13.16
N ASP A 9 -74.44 21.44 12.09
CA ASP A 9 -73.82 21.33 10.76
C ASP A 9 -72.43 21.99 10.75
N VAL A 10 -72.28 23.10 11.47
CA VAL A 10 -70.97 23.79 11.64
C VAL A 10 -70.01 22.97 12.44
N LEU A 11 -70.43 22.34 13.54
CA LEU A 11 -69.58 21.45 14.33
C LEU A 11 -69.14 20.22 13.56
N TRP A 12 -70.00 19.59 12.77
CA TRP A 12 -69.62 18.47 11.91
C TRP A 12 -68.66 18.87 10.82
N ALA A 13 -68.87 20.01 10.20
CA ALA A 13 -67.94 20.54 9.19
C ALA A 13 -66.55 20.84 9.82
N ALA A 14 -66.48 21.43 11.00
CA ALA A 14 -65.23 21.69 11.69
C ALA A 14 -64.50 20.38 12.11
N ALA A 15 -65.24 19.41 12.64
CA ALA A 15 -64.68 18.10 13.00
C ALA A 15 -64.15 17.33 11.77
N SER A 16 -64.85 17.38 10.66
CA SER A 16 -64.37 16.74 9.41
C SER A 16 -63.15 17.45 8.84
N ALA A 17 -63.09 18.76 8.87
CA ALA A 17 -61.92 19.55 8.44
C ALA A 17 -60.67 19.28 9.29
N THR A 18 -60.80 19.21 10.64
CA THR A 18 -59.69 18.89 11.54
C THR A 18 -59.21 17.44 11.34
N SER A 19 -60.10 16.50 11.15
CA SER A 19 -59.71 15.09 10.84
C SER A 19 -58.97 14.97 9.53
N LEU A 20 -59.40 15.67 8.50
CA LEU A 20 -58.74 15.67 7.20
C LEU A 20 -57.35 16.31 7.29
N ALA A 21 -57.23 17.42 8.01
CA ALA A 21 -55.92 18.08 8.23
C ALA A 21 -54.96 17.16 9.01
N ALA A 22 -55.44 16.45 10.02
CA ALA A 22 -54.64 15.48 10.78
C ALA A 22 -54.15 14.32 9.92
N LEU A 23 -54.99 13.80 9.02
CA LEU A 23 -54.61 12.75 8.07
C LEU A 23 -53.53 13.21 7.07
N ILE A 24 -53.71 14.44 6.56
CA ILE A 24 -52.72 15.03 5.64
C ILE A 24 -51.36 15.22 6.32
N LEU A 25 -51.35 15.79 7.53
CA LEU A 25 -50.14 15.96 8.33
C LEU A 25 -49.47 14.62 8.65
N SER A 26 -50.24 13.62 9.03
CA SER A 26 -49.71 12.27 9.31
C SER A 26 -49.12 11.63 8.08
N ALA A 27 -49.73 11.79 6.92
CA ALA A 27 -49.22 11.27 5.65
C ALA A 27 -47.91 11.99 5.25
N LEU A 28 -47.81 13.30 5.42
CA LEU A 28 -46.60 14.07 5.16
C LEU A 28 -45.46 13.69 6.11
N THR A 29 -45.73 13.58 7.41
CA THR A 29 -44.70 13.15 8.39
C THR A 29 -44.22 11.73 8.13
N TYR A 30 -45.13 10.82 7.78
CA TYR A 30 -44.76 9.46 7.42
C TYR A 30 -43.86 9.42 6.18
N ARG A 31 -44.17 10.23 5.17
CA ARG A 31 -43.36 10.35 3.96
C ARG A 31 -41.96 10.86 4.25
N THR A 32 -41.83 11.95 5.04
CA THR A 32 -40.53 12.50 5.42
C THR A 32 -39.70 11.51 6.26
N LEU A 33 -40.33 10.80 7.20
CA LEU A 33 -39.64 9.77 7.99
C LEU A 33 -39.13 8.63 7.11
N ARG A 34 -39.94 8.19 6.16
CA ARG A 34 -39.54 7.14 5.22
C ARG A 34 -38.36 7.59 4.33
N ASP A 35 -38.38 8.82 3.86
CA ASP A 35 -37.29 9.37 3.04
C ASP A 35 -35.99 9.52 3.83
N HIS A 36 -36.09 9.95 5.09
CA HIS A 36 -34.94 9.99 6.01
C HIS A 36 -34.39 8.60 6.34
N ALA A 37 -35.26 7.62 6.56
CA ALA A 37 -34.84 6.23 6.78
C ALA A 37 -34.14 5.65 5.55
N ALA A 38 -34.65 5.92 4.35
CA ALA A 38 -34.02 5.48 3.11
C ALA A 38 -32.66 6.18 2.85
N ALA A 39 -32.55 7.48 3.18
CA ALA A 39 -31.29 8.21 3.08
C ALA A 39 -30.25 7.68 4.06
N SER A 40 -30.61 7.47 5.33
CA SER A 40 -29.69 6.91 6.33
C SER A 40 -29.23 5.50 5.97
N GLY A 41 -30.12 4.67 5.41
CA GLY A 41 -29.73 3.35 4.91
C GLY A 41 -28.68 3.41 3.78
N ARG A 42 -28.80 4.38 2.87
CA ARG A 42 -27.79 4.60 1.81
C ARG A 42 -26.46 5.05 2.39
N PHE A 43 -26.46 5.99 3.35
CA PHE A 43 -25.24 6.43 4.02
C PHE A 43 -24.53 5.30 4.75
N CYS A 44 -25.27 4.44 5.47
CA CYS A 44 -24.66 3.26 6.11
C CYS A 44 -24.03 2.31 5.08
N ALA A 45 -24.72 2.05 3.98
CA ALA A 45 -24.19 1.21 2.91
C ALA A 45 -22.92 1.79 2.26
N ASP A 46 -22.85 3.12 2.11
CA ASP A 46 -21.66 3.78 1.56
C ASP A 46 -20.50 3.79 2.55
N ILE A 47 -20.76 3.97 3.84
CA ILE A 47 -19.75 3.81 4.91
C ILE A 47 -19.18 2.39 4.91
N ASP A 48 -20.01 1.37 4.77
CA ASP A 48 -19.56 -0.01 4.74
C ASP A 48 -18.68 -0.32 3.50
N LYS A 49 -18.91 0.36 2.37
CA LYS A 49 -18.03 0.29 1.21
C LYS A 49 -16.68 0.98 1.44
N LEU A 50 -16.64 2.04 2.23
CA LEU A 50 -15.41 2.80 2.50
C LEU A 50 -14.52 2.13 3.54
N ARG A 51 -15.07 1.37 4.49
CA ARG A 51 -14.30 0.65 5.52
C ARG A 51 -13.12 -0.19 5.00
N PRO A 52 -13.30 -1.05 3.97
CA PRO A 52 -12.18 -1.83 3.44
C PRO A 52 -11.11 -0.96 2.77
N LEU A 53 -11.49 0.18 2.20
CA LEU A 53 -10.54 1.13 1.62
C LEU A 53 -9.73 1.84 2.70
N GLN A 54 -10.37 2.25 3.78
CA GLN A 54 -9.71 2.82 4.95
C GLN A 54 -8.73 1.83 5.58
N ALA A 55 -9.15 0.58 5.82
CA ALA A 55 -8.26 -0.46 6.35
C ALA A 55 -7.09 -0.77 5.42
N ARG A 56 -7.24 -0.56 4.11
CA ARG A 56 -6.14 -0.69 3.15
C ARG A 56 -5.19 0.52 3.21
N ALA A 57 -5.73 1.73 3.33
CA ALA A 57 -4.94 2.95 3.50
C ALA A 57 -4.11 2.88 4.80
N ASP A 58 -4.72 2.51 5.92
CA ASP A 58 -4.02 2.36 7.21
C ASP A 58 -2.87 1.36 7.14
N ARG A 59 -3.07 0.23 6.42
CA ARG A 59 -1.99 -0.76 6.19
C ARG A 59 -0.86 -0.20 5.32
N CYS A 60 -1.19 0.57 4.30
CA CYS A 60 -0.17 1.22 3.45
C CYS A 60 0.63 2.26 4.25
N ASP A 61 -0.04 3.05 5.09
CA ASP A 61 0.62 4.04 5.94
C ASP A 61 1.50 3.38 7.01
N ALA A 62 1.04 2.31 7.65
CA ALA A 62 1.84 1.54 8.59
C ALA A 62 3.08 0.92 7.91
N ALA A 63 2.92 0.36 6.71
CA ALA A 63 4.04 -0.18 5.93
C ALA A 63 5.02 0.93 5.52
N ARG A 64 4.51 2.10 5.12
CA ARG A 64 5.32 3.26 4.80
C ARG A 64 6.11 3.75 6.00
N MET A 65 5.50 3.90 7.16
CA MET A 65 6.19 4.32 8.39
C MET A 65 7.26 3.30 8.82
N ALA A 66 6.95 2.00 8.75
CA ALA A 66 7.91 0.95 9.03
C ALA A 66 9.10 1.00 8.06
N PHE A 67 8.85 1.25 6.78
CA PHE A 67 9.90 1.40 5.76
C PHE A 67 10.72 2.68 5.98
N GLU A 68 10.09 3.82 6.28
CA GLU A 68 10.79 5.07 6.59
C GLU A 68 11.71 4.94 7.82
N ALA A 69 11.30 4.20 8.84
CA ALA A 69 12.13 3.93 10.01
C ALA A 69 13.40 3.11 9.67
N VAL A 70 13.30 2.26 8.65
CA VAL A 70 14.41 1.41 8.18
C VAL A 70 15.30 2.12 7.15
N SER A 71 14.72 2.97 6.29
CA SER A 71 15.43 3.62 5.17
C SER A 71 16.37 4.75 5.57
N ASN A 72 16.31 5.20 6.83
CA ASN A 72 17.25 6.17 7.38
C ASN A 72 18.62 5.55 7.74
N ALA A 73 18.76 4.23 7.68
CA ALA A 73 20.03 3.53 7.88
C ALA A 73 20.77 3.39 6.53
N VAL A 74 22.07 3.70 6.53
CA VAL A 74 22.92 3.48 5.35
C VAL A 74 23.22 1.99 5.24
N SER A 75 22.70 1.36 4.18
CA SER A 75 23.01 -0.04 3.89
C SER A 75 24.31 -0.13 3.09
N ALA A 76 25.16 -1.09 3.45
CA ALA A 76 26.35 -1.38 2.63
C ALA A 76 25.91 -1.91 1.25
N ALA A 77 26.55 -1.41 0.20
CA ALA A 77 26.28 -1.90 -1.15
C ALA A 77 26.60 -3.41 -1.26
N PRO A 78 25.80 -4.21 -1.97
CA PRO A 78 26.01 -5.64 -2.14
C PRO A 78 27.42 -6.01 -2.56
N LEU A 79 28.03 -5.21 -3.44
CA LEU A 79 29.41 -5.40 -3.88
C LEU A 79 30.42 -5.35 -2.72
N GLY A 80 30.25 -4.42 -1.77
CA GLY A 80 31.12 -4.31 -0.61
C GLY A 80 31.08 -5.57 0.24
N VAL A 81 29.88 -6.05 0.53
CA VAL A 81 29.66 -7.29 1.31
C VAL A 81 30.20 -8.52 0.56
N MET A 82 30.00 -8.58 -0.77
CA MET A 82 30.51 -9.66 -1.59
C MET A 82 32.05 -9.70 -1.55
N ARG A 83 32.71 -8.57 -1.71
CA ARG A 83 34.19 -8.48 -1.64
C ARG A 83 34.75 -8.88 -0.29
N GLU A 84 34.07 -8.49 0.78
CA GLU A 84 34.47 -8.84 2.14
C GLU A 84 34.33 -10.33 2.42
N ARG A 85 33.20 -10.93 2.01
CA ARG A 85 32.85 -12.33 2.30
C ARG A 85 33.45 -13.32 1.32
N LEU A 86 33.73 -12.89 0.09
CA LEU A 86 34.25 -13.70 -1.00
C LEU A 86 35.45 -13.00 -1.69
N PRO A 87 36.55 -12.78 -0.96
CA PRO A 87 37.71 -12.02 -1.49
C PRO A 87 38.37 -12.69 -2.68
N ASP A 88 38.26 -14.03 -2.77
CA ASP A 88 38.85 -14.83 -3.84
C ASP A 88 38.03 -14.83 -5.14
N CYS A 89 36.83 -14.25 -5.11
CA CYS A 89 35.91 -14.26 -6.24
C CYS A 89 36.17 -13.06 -7.16
N ARG A 90 36.45 -13.37 -8.43
CA ARG A 90 36.52 -12.34 -9.45
C ARG A 90 35.13 -11.79 -9.74
N THR A 91 34.98 -10.49 -9.59
CA THR A 91 33.74 -9.77 -9.89
C THR A 91 33.89 -9.12 -11.25
N ASP A 92 33.07 -9.54 -12.20
CA ASP A 92 33.03 -8.99 -13.55
C ASP A 92 31.72 -8.28 -13.84
N GLY A 93 31.69 -7.31 -14.74
CA GLY A 93 30.45 -6.74 -15.27
C GLY A 93 29.60 -5.99 -14.28
N LEU A 94 30.21 -5.30 -13.29
CA LEU A 94 29.47 -4.46 -12.37
C LEU A 94 28.76 -3.33 -13.11
N LYS A 95 27.44 -3.26 -12.92
CA LYS A 95 26.60 -2.14 -13.39
C LYS A 95 25.80 -1.62 -12.20
N GLU A 96 25.82 -0.32 -12.03
CA GLU A 96 25.01 0.38 -11.04
C GLU A 96 24.13 1.39 -11.75
N ASP A 97 22.86 1.42 -11.40
CA ASP A 97 21.87 2.34 -11.93
C ASP A 97 21.05 2.94 -10.80
N ARG A 98 20.73 4.23 -10.93
CA ARG A 98 19.94 4.98 -9.95
C ARG A 98 18.82 5.70 -10.69
N VAL A 99 17.60 5.31 -10.42
CA VAL A 99 16.41 5.88 -11.08
C VAL A 99 15.44 6.38 -10.05
N GLU A 100 15.04 7.63 -10.15
CA GLU A 100 13.92 8.15 -9.37
C GLU A 100 12.62 7.60 -9.97
N GLN A 101 12.00 6.64 -9.30
CA GLN A 101 10.77 6.00 -9.74
C GLN A 101 9.51 6.69 -9.21
N ILE A 102 9.60 7.23 -8.00
CA ILE A 102 8.51 7.92 -7.32
C ILE A 102 9.10 9.19 -6.74
N PRO A 103 8.41 10.34 -6.77
CA PRO A 103 8.92 11.57 -6.18
C PRO A 103 9.41 11.35 -4.74
N GLY A 104 10.68 11.67 -4.51
CA GLY A 104 11.33 11.49 -3.21
C GLY A 104 11.87 10.09 -2.92
N TRP A 105 11.87 9.15 -3.90
CA TRP A 105 12.41 7.80 -3.76
C TRP A 105 13.30 7.41 -4.94
N ILE A 106 14.49 6.94 -4.64
CA ILE A 106 15.49 6.50 -5.61
C ILE A 106 15.57 4.99 -5.57
N LEU A 107 15.33 4.35 -6.71
CA LEU A 107 15.56 2.94 -6.89
C LEU A 107 17.05 2.73 -7.30
N HIS A 108 17.78 2.06 -6.44
CA HIS A 108 19.14 1.61 -6.71
C HIS A 108 19.07 0.21 -7.31
N ARG A 109 19.71 0.02 -8.45
CA ARG A 109 19.91 -1.28 -9.09
C ARG A 109 21.39 -1.56 -9.16
N GLN A 110 21.77 -2.76 -8.76
CA GLN A 110 23.14 -3.23 -8.89
C GLN A 110 23.14 -4.62 -9.53
N SER A 111 23.90 -4.78 -10.59
CA SER A 111 24.12 -6.09 -11.20
C SER A 111 25.59 -6.42 -11.21
N MET A 112 25.91 -7.69 -10.94
CA MET A 112 27.28 -8.19 -10.94
C MET A 112 27.33 -9.63 -11.42
N ALA A 113 28.44 -9.99 -12.02
CA ALA A 113 28.75 -11.36 -12.38
C ALA A 113 29.98 -11.83 -11.56
N LEU A 114 29.90 -13.03 -11.00
CA LEU A 114 30.94 -13.70 -10.27
C LEU A 114 31.43 -14.88 -11.13
N GLY A 115 32.72 -14.93 -11.41
CA GLY A 115 33.32 -16.01 -12.19
C GLY A 115 33.74 -17.17 -11.31
N ASP A 116 33.44 -18.41 -11.74
CA ASP A 116 33.96 -19.66 -11.18
C ASP A 116 33.87 -19.81 -9.65
N VAL A 117 32.71 -19.56 -9.11
CA VAL A 117 32.47 -19.55 -7.67
C VAL A 117 31.73 -20.84 -7.24
N ALA A 118 32.01 -21.35 -6.03
CA ALA A 118 31.20 -22.40 -5.43
C ALA A 118 29.85 -21.82 -5.02
N VAL A 119 28.76 -22.31 -5.64
CA VAL A 119 27.40 -21.79 -5.48
C VAL A 119 26.93 -21.83 -4.03
N GLU A 120 27.31 -22.87 -3.29
CA GLU A 120 26.97 -23.00 -1.86
C GLU A 120 27.51 -21.87 -0.99
N ARG A 121 28.66 -21.26 -1.36
CA ARG A 121 29.26 -20.12 -0.64
C ARG A 121 28.52 -18.81 -0.86
N ILE A 122 27.74 -18.70 -1.94
CA ILE A 122 27.02 -17.47 -2.29
C ILE A 122 25.73 -17.33 -1.48
N LEU A 123 25.03 -18.43 -1.23
CA LEU A 123 23.73 -18.41 -0.57
C LEU A 123 23.74 -17.72 0.81
N PRO A 124 24.70 -17.99 1.72
CA PRO A 124 24.79 -17.28 2.99
C PRO A 124 25.08 -15.78 2.83
N VAL A 125 25.82 -15.41 1.76
CA VAL A 125 26.14 -14.00 1.49
C VAL A 125 24.90 -13.27 0.99
N ILE A 126 24.11 -13.89 0.11
CA ILE A 126 22.81 -13.37 -0.34
C ILE A 126 21.91 -13.13 0.88
N ALA A 127 21.73 -14.14 1.73
CA ALA A 127 20.91 -13.99 2.94
C ALA A 127 21.40 -12.86 3.86
N GLY A 128 22.72 -12.69 3.96
CA GLY A 128 23.32 -11.60 4.73
C GLY A 128 23.04 -10.21 4.15
N ILE A 129 23.02 -10.10 2.81
CA ILE A 129 22.70 -8.84 2.11
C ILE A 129 21.21 -8.51 2.27
N GLU A 130 20.32 -9.48 2.11
CA GLU A 130 18.88 -9.27 2.28
C GLU A 130 18.47 -8.96 3.72
N ALA A 131 19.25 -9.39 4.69
CA ALA A 131 19.04 -9.08 6.12
C ALA A 131 19.45 -7.65 6.50
N GLN A 132 20.15 -6.93 5.64
CA GLN A 132 20.56 -5.54 5.90
C GLN A 132 19.37 -4.57 5.94
N ARG A 133 19.59 -3.39 6.48
CA ARG A 133 18.58 -2.34 6.53
C ARG A 133 19.18 -1.00 6.06
N PRO A 134 18.65 -0.36 5.02
CA PRO A 134 17.52 -0.81 4.19
C PRO A 134 17.84 -2.10 3.42
N PRO A 135 16.82 -2.96 3.18
CA PRO A 135 17.06 -4.26 2.55
C PRO A 135 17.40 -4.11 1.07
N TRP A 136 18.38 -4.88 0.64
CA TRP A 136 18.59 -5.15 -0.77
C TRP A 136 17.80 -6.40 -1.15
N ARG A 137 17.04 -6.34 -2.21
CA ARG A 137 16.24 -7.47 -2.70
C ARG A 137 16.93 -8.07 -3.92
N LEU A 138 17.17 -9.36 -3.90
CA LEU A 138 17.62 -10.10 -5.07
C LEU A 138 16.46 -10.26 -6.05
N THR A 139 16.59 -9.71 -7.25
CA THR A 139 15.54 -9.75 -8.29
C THR A 139 15.84 -10.79 -9.36
N ARG A 140 17.12 -11.12 -9.56
CA ARG A 140 17.54 -12.14 -10.51
C ARG A 140 18.78 -12.87 -10.00
N PHE A 141 18.74 -14.18 -10.12
CA PHE A 141 19.82 -15.10 -9.81
C PHE A 141 19.98 -16.09 -10.97
N VAL A 142 21.11 -16.05 -11.64
CA VAL A 142 21.40 -16.95 -12.76
C VAL A 142 22.70 -17.66 -12.47
N VAL A 143 22.73 -18.97 -12.67
CA VAL A 143 23.92 -19.81 -12.50
C VAL A 143 24.19 -20.51 -13.83
N GLU A 144 25.37 -20.30 -14.36
CA GLU A 144 25.89 -21.02 -15.51
C GLU A 144 26.98 -21.98 -15.03
N GLY A 145 26.88 -23.27 -15.40
CA GLY A 145 27.84 -24.30 -14.99
C GLY A 145 29.26 -23.97 -15.44
N SER A 146 30.23 -24.20 -14.56
CA SER A 146 31.65 -24.06 -14.88
C SER A 146 32.26 -25.39 -15.33
N PRO A 147 33.23 -25.36 -16.24
CA PRO A 147 34.01 -26.53 -16.61
C PRO A 147 34.87 -27.09 -15.46
N ARG A 148 35.00 -26.38 -14.33
CA ARG A 148 35.75 -26.83 -13.14
C ARG A 148 35.11 -28.00 -12.42
N GLY A 149 33.83 -28.27 -12.64
CA GLY A 149 33.14 -29.41 -12.06
C GLY A 149 31.82 -29.05 -11.35
N ALA A 150 31.17 -30.06 -10.76
CA ALA A 150 29.91 -29.91 -10.08
C ALA A 150 30.02 -28.96 -8.88
N GLY A 151 29.02 -28.07 -8.73
CA GLY A 151 28.97 -27.08 -7.63
C GLY A 151 29.68 -25.77 -7.92
N PHE A 152 30.43 -25.64 -9.01
CA PHE A 152 31.05 -24.39 -9.45
C PHE A 152 30.30 -23.79 -10.63
N GLY A 153 30.22 -22.47 -10.68
CA GLY A 153 29.54 -21.79 -11.76
C GLY A 153 29.87 -20.30 -11.84
N ARG A 154 29.55 -19.74 -12.97
CA ARG A 154 29.42 -18.30 -13.13
C ARG A 154 28.08 -17.89 -12.64
N VAL A 155 28.02 -16.90 -11.76
CA VAL A 155 26.80 -16.47 -11.13
C VAL A 155 26.54 -15.01 -11.46
N GLU A 156 25.35 -14.73 -11.98
CA GLU A 156 24.88 -13.37 -12.25
C GLU A 156 23.80 -13.01 -11.21
N LEU A 157 24.00 -11.85 -10.57
CA LEU A 157 23.16 -11.35 -9.49
C LEU A 157 22.64 -9.96 -9.82
N HIS A 158 21.34 -9.75 -9.68
CA HIS A 158 20.71 -8.45 -9.80
C HIS A 158 20.01 -8.09 -8.50
N TRP A 159 20.33 -6.94 -7.99
CA TRP A 159 19.83 -6.42 -6.73
C TRP A 159 19.08 -5.12 -6.94
N GLU A 160 18.05 -4.91 -6.14
CA GLU A 160 17.32 -3.65 -6.05
C GLU A 160 17.18 -3.22 -4.60
N SER A 161 17.33 -1.93 -4.35
CA SER A 161 17.03 -1.29 -3.07
C SER A 161 16.35 0.03 -3.31
N LEU A 162 15.44 0.40 -2.42
CA LEU A 162 14.73 1.66 -2.48
C LEU A 162 15.23 2.57 -1.35
N GLU A 163 15.72 3.76 -1.73
CA GLU A 163 16.25 4.76 -0.81
C GLU A 163 15.43 6.05 -0.90
N ARG A 164 15.29 6.77 0.20
CA ARG A 164 14.64 8.07 0.20
C ARG A 164 15.58 9.13 -0.36
N ALA A 165 15.15 9.91 -1.36
CA ALA A 165 15.90 11.04 -1.89
C ALA A 165 16.10 12.08 -0.77
N GLY A 166 17.32 12.21 -0.27
CA GLY A 166 17.67 13.09 0.86
C GLY A 166 18.31 12.38 2.05
N GLY A 167 18.36 11.06 2.07
CA GLY A 167 19.26 10.31 2.94
C GLY A 167 20.71 10.60 2.54
N ARG A 168 21.54 11.12 3.47
CA ARG A 168 22.96 11.38 3.20
C ARG A 168 23.64 10.06 2.86
N THR A 169 24.05 9.90 1.63
CA THR A 169 25.07 8.93 1.27
C THR A 169 26.37 9.30 2.02
N VAL A 170 26.70 8.54 3.06
CA VAL A 170 28.04 8.60 3.70
C VAL A 170 29.01 7.88 2.77
N GLN A 171 29.30 8.46 1.60
CA GLN A 171 30.25 7.89 0.66
C GLN A 171 31.28 8.91 0.15
N ASP A 172 31.44 10.05 0.87
CA ASP A 172 32.55 10.98 0.65
C ASP A 172 33.34 11.17 1.97
N ARG A 173 34.12 10.15 2.31
CA ARG A 173 35.34 10.29 3.13
C ARG A 173 36.35 9.20 2.79
#